data_41ff8cd00c394c78ceee67c65b7b43bf
#
_entry.id   41ff8cd00c394c78ceee67c65b7b43bf
#
_cell.length_a   1.000
_cell.length_b   1.000
_cell.length_c   1.000
_cell.angle_alpha   90.00
_cell.angle_beta   90.00
_cell.angle_gamma   90.00
#
_symmetry.space_group_name_H-M   'P 1'
#
loop_
_entity.id
_entity.type
_entity.pdbx_description
1 polymer ?
#
loop_
_entity_poly.entity_id
_entity_poly.type
_entity_poly.pdbx_seq_one_letter_code
_entity_poly.pdbx_strand_id
1 'polypeptide(L)'
;ASRGLGDVYKRQVPAFAAGLDARPAINKYFMNNSKTFIDTLISLTGFSLVGGPAYNSSKDAEEALSELDVPYIAAHAIEFQNLHQWDKSDGGLNPIETTILVSLPELDGATNPTIFGGRMGEEGGCSCCTPLRTGQEKAFDMVPCYERIKSLSEKTSRLVKLKRKENSEKKIGIILYGFPPNAGSIGTAAYLSVFESLYNVLKSMKNEGYGVELPKSTNELREVVLGGNSNKYGQEANVIAVS
;
A
#
# COMPACT_ATOMS: atom_id res chain seq x y z
N ALA A 1 -1.46 -25.10 8.24
CA ALA A 1 0.01 -25.20 8.42
C ALA A 1 0.70 -24.50 7.26
N SER A 2 1.17 -23.26 7.44
CA SER A 2 1.96 -22.53 6.43
C SER A 2 3.43 -23.00 6.52
N ARG A 3 3.78 -24.02 5.77
CA ARG A 3 5.18 -24.33 5.51
C ARG A 3 5.61 -23.43 4.33
N GLY A 4 6.48 -22.45 4.59
CA GLY A 4 7.12 -21.69 3.52
C GLY A 4 7.45 -20.22 3.78
N LEU A 5 7.08 -19.67 4.92
CA LEU A 5 7.57 -18.37 5.37
C LEU A 5 8.45 -18.66 6.59
N GLY A 6 9.77 -18.55 6.44
CA GLY A 6 10.70 -18.64 7.57
C GLY A 6 10.24 -17.72 8.69
N ASP A 7 10.41 -18.19 9.91
CA ASP A 7 10.04 -17.60 11.19
C ASP A 7 9.43 -16.18 11.14
N VAL A 8 8.15 -16.10 10.78
CA VAL A 8 7.37 -14.88 10.91
C VAL A 8 6.80 -14.87 12.33
N TYR A 9 7.44 -14.16 13.22
CA TYR A 9 6.87 -13.86 14.54
C TYR A 9 5.66 -12.94 14.34
N LYS A 10 4.47 -13.54 14.43
CA LYS A 10 3.21 -12.79 14.45
C LYS A 10 2.92 -12.36 15.87
N ARG A 11 3.04 -11.09 16.18
CA ARG A 11 2.61 -10.53 17.46
C ARG A 11 1.29 -9.81 17.25
N GLN A 12 0.21 -10.38 17.77
CA GLN A 12 -1.08 -9.71 17.82
C GLN A 12 -1.17 -8.92 19.12
N VAL A 13 -1.53 -7.65 19.00
CA VAL A 13 -1.78 -6.78 20.15
C VAL A 13 -3.23 -6.30 20.02
N PRO A 14 -4.08 -6.59 21.01
CA PRO A 14 -5.42 -6.03 21.01
C PRO A 14 -5.34 -4.52 21.16
N ALA A 15 -5.80 -3.79 20.17
CA ALA A 15 -6.08 -2.37 20.29
C ALA A 15 -7.54 -2.21 20.73
N PHE A 16 -7.77 -1.53 21.84
CA PHE A 16 -9.13 -1.29 22.32
C PHE A 16 -9.81 -0.24 21.44
N ALA A 17 -11.01 -0.59 21.02
CA ALA A 17 -11.79 0.19 20.12
C ALA A 17 -12.43 1.39 20.76
N ALA A 18 -12.52 2.40 20.81
CA ALA A 18 -13.25 3.61 21.16
C ALA A 18 -12.40 4.75 21.72
N GLY A 19 -11.97 5.60 20.85
CA GLY A 19 -11.24 6.82 21.23
C GLY A 19 -9.77 6.53 21.52
N LEU A 20 -9.06 5.90 20.59
CA LEU A 20 -7.87 5.14 20.92
C LEU A 20 -6.60 5.74 20.40
N ASP A 21 -5.68 5.63 21.27
CA ASP A 21 -4.29 5.88 21.00
C ASP A 21 -3.54 4.54 20.94
N ALA A 22 -3.10 4.14 19.77
CA ALA A 22 -2.32 2.92 19.60
C ALA A 22 -0.84 3.08 19.97
N ARG A 23 -0.36 4.30 20.23
CA ARG A 23 1.04 4.58 20.58
C ARG A 23 1.56 3.79 21.78
N PRO A 24 0.83 3.67 22.91
CA PRO A 24 1.30 2.86 24.03
C PRO A 24 1.51 1.39 23.67
N ALA A 25 0.64 0.85 22.81
CA ALA A 25 0.76 -0.53 22.34
C ALA A 25 1.95 -0.70 21.39
N ILE A 26 2.14 0.23 20.46
CA ILE A 26 3.28 0.26 19.53
C ILE A 26 4.58 0.30 20.32
N ASN A 27 4.73 1.26 21.23
CA ASN A 27 5.94 1.46 22.01
C ASN A 27 6.27 0.25 22.89
N LYS A 28 5.25 -0.35 23.50
CA LYS A 28 5.43 -1.51 24.38
C LYS A 28 5.76 -2.80 23.66
N TYR A 29 5.15 -3.01 22.47
CA TYR A 29 5.16 -4.33 21.85
C TYR A 29 5.92 -4.42 20.54
N PHE A 30 6.21 -3.28 19.88
CA PHE A 30 6.88 -3.26 18.58
C PHE A 30 8.19 -2.50 18.57
N MET A 31 8.51 -1.82 19.70
CA MET A 31 9.77 -1.10 19.87
C MET A 31 10.52 -1.57 21.12
N ASN A 32 11.83 -1.48 21.06
CA ASN A 32 12.71 -1.73 22.20
C ASN A 32 13.81 -0.66 22.20
N ASN A 33 13.89 0.16 23.26
CA ASN A 33 14.84 1.27 23.34
C ASN A 33 14.86 2.14 22.07
N SER A 34 13.70 2.59 21.64
CA SER A 34 13.49 3.38 20.41
C SER A 34 13.94 2.69 19.12
N LYS A 35 14.12 1.37 19.15
CA LYS A 35 14.45 0.59 17.95
C LYS A 35 13.31 -0.36 17.60
N THR A 36 12.85 -0.25 16.36
CA THR A 36 11.81 -1.13 15.79
C THR A 36 12.36 -2.55 15.59
N PHE A 37 11.55 -3.56 15.94
CA PHE A 37 11.88 -4.96 15.70
C PHE A 37 10.84 -5.70 14.85
N ILE A 38 9.88 -4.97 14.27
CA ILE A 38 8.94 -5.50 13.27
C ILE A 38 9.31 -5.01 11.87
N ASP A 39 8.87 -5.70 10.84
CA ASP A 39 9.13 -5.32 9.44
C ASP A 39 7.93 -4.64 8.76
N THR A 40 6.74 -4.77 9.32
CA THR A 40 5.51 -4.15 8.81
C THR A 40 4.45 -4.10 9.92
N LEU A 41 3.60 -3.10 9.88
CA LEU A 41 2.42 -2.96 10.73
C LEU A 41 1.17 -3.18 9.92
N ILE A 42 0.27 -4.04 10.40
CA ILE A 42 -1.06 -4.22 9.83
C ILE A 42 -2.09 -3.83 10.90
N SER A 43 -2.84 -2.78 10.63
CA SER A 43 -3.96 -2.39 11.49
C SER A 43 -5.25 -3.07 11.02
N LEU A 44 -5.97 -3.64 11.96
CA LEU A 44 -7.31 -4.22 11.75
C LEU A 44 -8.40 -3.38 12.44
N THR A 45 -8.06 -2.18 12.91
CA THR A 45 -8.96 -1.38 13.75
C THR A 45 -10.02 -0.61 12.98
N GLY A 46 -9.84 -0.41 11.69
CA GLY A 46 -10.82 0.25 10.83
C GLY A 46 -10.86 1.79 10.88
N PHE A 47 -10.02 2.41 11.72
CA PHE A 47 -9.97 3.86 11.88
C PHE A 47 -8.52 4.36 11.93
N SER A 48 -8.34 5.65 12.23
CA SER A 48 -7.05 6.24 12.51
C SER A 48 -6.28 5.46 13.59
N LEU A 49 -4.97 5.47 13.47
CA LEU A 49 -4.06 4.87 14.45
C LEU A 49 -4.11 5.61 15.81
N VAL A 50 -4.30 6.92 15.76
CA VAL A 50 -4.47 7.79 16.93
C VAL A 50 -5.76 8.58 16.78
N GLY A 51 -6.80 8.14 17.47
CA GLY A 51 -8.10 8.76 17.41
C GLY A 51 -9.23 7.72 17.31
N GLY A 52 -10.38 8.13 16.85
CA GLY A 52 -11.56 7.29 16.72
C GLY A 52 -12.58 7.91 15.77
N PRO A 53 -13.83 7.44 15.76
CA PRO A 53 -14.83 7.95 14.84
C PRO A 53 -15.12 9.46 14.95
N ALA A 54 -14.90 10.04 16.13
CA ALA A 54 -15.20 11.46 16.41
C ALA A 54 -13.95 12.36 16.50
N TYR A 55 -12.78 11.79 16.55
CA TYR A 55 -11.53 12.54 16.68
C TYR A 55 -10.39 11.78 16.02
N ASN A 56 -9.60 12.50 15.25
CA ASN A 56 -8.43 11.98 14.58
C ASN A 56 -7.23 12.92 14.82
N SER A 57 -6.09 12.37 15.21
CA SER A 57 -4.83 13.07 15.30
C SER A 57 -3.83 12.49 14.31
N SER A 58 -3.94 12.87 13.05
CA SER A 58 -3.01 12.43 12.00
C SER A 58 -1.56 12.79 12.31
N LYS A 59 -1.32 13.93 12.94
CA LYS A 59 0.03 14.33 13.36
C LYS A 59 0.66 13.35 14.35
N ASP A 60 -0.09 12.95 15.37
CA ASP A 60 0.39 11.98 16.36
C ASP A 60 0.59 10.59 15.75
N ALA A 61 -0.25 10.22 14.79
CA ALA A 61 -0.13 8.98 14.05
C ALA A 61 1.11 8.99 13.13
N GLU A 62 1.35 10.10 12.42
CA GLU A 62 2.53 10.31 11.59
C GLU A 62 3.82 10.23 12.40
N GLU A 63 3.88 10.88 13.57
CA GLU A 63 5.02 10.81 14.47
C GLU A 63 5.31 9.35 14.88
N ALA A 64 4.30 8.62 15.32
CA ALA A 64 4.44 7.22 15.72
C ALA A 64 4.86 6.30 14.57
N LEU A 65 4.33 6.51 13.37
CA LEU A 65 4.68 5.73 12.19
C LEU A 65 6.08 6.08 11.67
N SER A 66 6.50 7.34 11.80
CA SER A 66 7.86 7.78 11.44
C SER A 66 8.90 7.16 12.37
N GLU A 67 8.63 7.10 13.68
CA GLU A 67 9.50 6.41 14.63
C GLU A 67 9.57 4.90 14.37
N LEU A 68 8.43 4.30 13.99
CA LEU A 68 8.36 2.87 13.69
C LEU A 68 9.08 2.51 12.39
N ASP A 69 9.07 3.40 11.40
CA ASP A 69 9.74 3.27 10.10
C ASP A 69 9.50 1.91 9.39
N VAL A 70 8.24 1.50 9.33
CA VAL A 70 7.83 0.28 8.62
C VAL A 70 6.60 0.54 7.73
N PRO A 71 6.41 -0.25 6.67
CA PRO A 71 5.18 -0.19 5.88
C PRO A 71 3.96 -0.37 6.78
N TYR A 72 3.00 0.55 6.67
CA TYR A 72 1.73 0.52 7.38
C TYR A 72 0.60 0.17 6.44
N ILE A 73 -0.11 -0.91 6.72
CA ILE A 73 -1.24 -1.40 5.95
C ILE A 73 -2.50 -1.28 6.80
N ALA A 74 -3.50 -0.57 6.28
CA ALA A 74 -4.83 -0.57 6.86
C ALA A 74 -5.66 -1.71 6.25
N ALA A 75 -6.01 -2.70 7.07
CA ALA A 75 -6.82 -3.83 6.65
C ALA A 75 -8.17 -3.82 7.37
N HIS A 76 -9.25 -3.96 6.60
CA HIS A 76 -10.60 -3.70 7.08
C HIS A 76 -11.56 -4.84 6.77
N ALA A 77 -12.58 -4.96 7.61
CA ALA A 77 -13.79 -5.71 7.32
C ALA A 77 -14.90 -4.73 6.93
N ILE A 78 -15.66 -5.03 5.89
CA ILE A 78 -16.82 -4.21 5.48
C ILE A 78 -18.03 -4.54 6.32
N GLU A 79 -18.77 -3.49 6.72
CA GLU A 79 -19.94 -3.59 7.61
C GLU A 79 -21.18 -2.90 7.08
N PHE A 80 -21.04 -1.81 6.30
CA PHE A 80 -22.18 -1.04 5.77
C PHE A 80 -22.86 -1.75 4.60
N GLN A 81 -22.08 -2.41 3.76
CA GLN A 81 -22.56 -3.41 2.81
C GLN A 81 -22.10 -4.79 3.25
N ASN A 82 -22.80 -5.83 2.84
CA ASN A 82 -22.33 -7.19 3.08
C ASN A 82 -21.40 -7.68 1.97
N LEU A 83 -20.71 -8.80 2.21
CA LEU A 83 -19.75 -9.37 1.24
C LEU A 83 -20.39 -9.76 -0.09
N HIS A 84 -21.65 -10.16 -0.10
CA HIS A 84 -22.37 -10.48 -1.34
C HIS A 84 -22.64 -9.21 -2.15
N GLN A 85 -23.14 -8.14 -1.52
CA GLN A 85 -23.37 -6.86 -2.17
C GLN A 85 -22.08 -6.28 -2.74
N TRP A 86 -21.00 -6.33 -1.97
CA TRP A 86 -19.68 -5.86 -2.42
C TRP A 86 -19.13 -6.68 -3.60
N ASP A 87 -19.28 -8.01 -3.56
CA ASP A 87 -18.84 -8.93 -4.63
C ASP A 87 -19.56 -8.68 -5.96
N LYS A 88 -20.81 -8.19 -5.90
CA LYS A 88 -21.65 -7.85 -7.06
C LYS A 88 -21.54 -6.39 -7.51
N SER A 89 -20.88 -5.55 -6.74
CA SER A 89 -20.78 -4.13 -7.03
C SER A 89 -19.62 -3.83 -7.98
N ASP A 90 -19.91 -3.27 -9.12
CA ASP A 90 -18.90 -2.74 -10.05
C ASP A 90 -18.17 -1.51 -9.47
N GLY A 91 -18.82 -0.79 -8.55
CA GLY A 91 -18.27 0.40 -7.88
C GLY A 91 -17.37 0.09 -6.67
N GLY A 92 -17.33 -1.17 -6.21
CA GLY A 92 -16.53 -1.57 -5.04
C GLY A 92 -17.11 -1.04 -3.72
N LEU A 93 -16.30 -0.29 -2.95
CA LEU A 93 -16.74 0.32 -1.69
C LEU A 93 -17.73 1.46 -1.94
N ASN A 94 -18.73 1.57 -1.08
CA ASN A 94 -19.62 2.73 -1.10
C ASN A 94 -18.90 3.99 -0.56
N PRO A 95 -19.45 5.21 -0.78
CA PRO A 95 -18.77 6.45 -0.36
C PRO A 95 -18.45 6.54 1.13
N ILE A 96 -19.32 6.00 1.99
CA ILE A 96 -19.11 6.00 3.44
C ILE A 96 -17.94 5.07 3.80
N GLU A 97 -17.94 3.86 3.25
CA GLU A 97 -16.85 2.91 3.44
C GLU A 97 -15.52 3.44 2.88
N THR A 98 -15.54 4.06 1.72
CA THR A 98 -14.35 4.70 1.14
C THR A 98 -13.78 5.76 2.08
N THR A 99 -14.63 6.58 2.66
CA THR A 99 -14.18 7.62 3.61
C THR A 99 -13.57 7.01 4.86
N ILE A 100 -14.25 6.05 5.48
CA ILE A 100 -13.85 5.49 6.77
C ILE A 100 -12.67 4.51 6.63
N LEU A 101 -12.70 3.65 5.61
CA LEU A 101 -11.76 2.54 5.47
C LEU A 101 -10.54 2.89 4.60
N VAL A 102 -10.61 3.95 3.82
CA VAL A 102 -9.51 4.37 2.94
C VAL A 102 -9.01 5.75 3.33
N SER A 103 -9.87 6.78 3.24
CA SER A 103 -9.41 8.16 3.35
C SER A 103 -8.92 8.51 4.76
N LEU A 104 -9.58 8.06 5.82
CA LEU A 104 -9.13 8.33 7.20
C LEU A 104 -7.79 7.66 7.51
N PRO A 105 -7.57 6.36 7.25
CA PRO A 105 -6.26 5.74 7.44
C PRO A 105 -5.17 6.33 6.54
N GLU A 106 -5.51 6.80 5.35
CA GLU A 106 -4.56 7.44 4.43
C GLU A 106 -4.04 8.77 4.98
N LEU A 107 -4.85 9.53 5.72
CA LEU A 107 -4.40 10.73 6.44
C LEU A 107 -3.31 10.43 7.47
N ASP A 108 -3.30 9.24 8.04
CA ASP A 108 -2.26 8.76 8.96
C ASP A 108 -1.02 8.21 8.23
N GLY A 109 -1.04 8.14 6.92
CA GLY A 109 0.04 7.57 6.11
C GLY A 109 -0.13 6.07 5.81
N ALA A 110 -1.33 5.49 6.02
CA ALA A 110 -1.60 4.12 5.61
C ALA A 110 -1.50 3.98 4.10
N THR A 111 -0.75 3.01 3.65
CA THR A 111 -0.67 2.63 2.24
C THR A 111 -1.39 1.32 2.01
N ASN A 112 -1.86 1.08 0.81
CA ASN A 112 -2.44 -0.20 0.42
C ASN A 112 -3.65 -0.65 1.27
N PRO A 113 -4.72 0.17 1.42
CA PRO A 113 -5.91 -0.25 2.12
C PRO A 113 -6.45 -1.56 1.53
N THR A 114 -6.81 -2.51 2.37
CA THR A 114 -7.18 -3.85 1.92
C THR A 114 -8.37 -4.38 2.71
N ILE A 115 -9.41 -4.77 1.99
CA ILE A 115 -10.53 -5.50 2.59
C ILE A 115 -10.10 -6.97 2.76
N PHE A 116 -10.27 -7.52 3.95
CA PHE A 116 -9.95 -8.92 4.23
C PHE A 116 -11.18 -9.78 4.55
N GLY A 117 -12.33 -9.16 4.75
CA GLY A 117 -13.56 -9.84 5.10
C GLY A 117 -14.70 -8.84 5.28
N GLY A 118 -15.79 -9.30 5.87
CA GLY A 118 -16.94 -8.44 6.14
C GLY A 118 -18.15 -9.22 6.63
N ARG A 119 -19.26 -8.51 6.71
CA ARG A 119 -20.54 -9.08 7.11
C ARG A 119 -21.08 -10.00 6.03
N MET A 120 -21.50 -11.19 6.40
CA MET A 120 -22.20 -12.09 5.50
C MET A 120 -23.63 -11.61 5.27
N GLY A 121 -24.13 -11.63 4.04
CA GLY A 121 -25.52 -11.35 3.71
C GLY A 121 -26.43 -12.57 3.90
N GLU A 122 -27.75 -12.37 3.79
CA GLU A 122 -28.71 -13.47 3.76
C GLU A 122 -28.50 -14.38 2.55
N GLU A 123 -28.04 -13.81 1.44
CA GLU A 123 -27.70 -14.53 0.21
C GLU A 123 -26.33 -15.26 0.29
N GLY A 124 -25.67 -15.19 1.43
CA GLY A 124 -24.33 -15.71 1.64
C GLY A 124 -23.24 -14.63 1.60
N GLY A 125 -22.00 -15.06 1.43
CA GLY A 125 -20.85 -14.17 1.33
C GLY A 125 -20.40 -13.93 -0.12
N CYS A 126 -19.11 -13.63 -0.30
CA CYS A 126 -18.50 -13.50 -1.62
C CYS A 126 -18.45 -14.84 -2.35
N SER A 127 -18.58 -14.83 -3.66
CA SER A 127 -18.61 -16.02 -4.52
C SER A 127 -17.32 -16.85 -4.43
N CYS A 128 -16.16 -16.18 -4.31
CA CYS A 128 -14.85 -16.83 -4.21
C CYS A 128 -14.68 -17.71 -2.96
N CYS A 129 -15.46 -17.47 -1.88
CA CYS A 129 -15.31 -18.20 -0.62
C CYS A 129 -16.43 -19.23 -0.37
N THR A 130 -17.46 -19.25 -1.19
CA THR A 130 -18.59 -20.18 -1.03
C THR A 130 -18.15 -21.63 -0.88
N PRO A 131 -17.20 -22.16 -1.68
CA PRO A 131 -16.74 -23.54 -1.54
C PRO A 131 -15.98 -23.86 -0.26
N LEU A 132 -15.51 -22.83 0.44
CA LEU A 132 -14.67 -22.95 1.65
C LEU A 132 -15.47 -22.74 2.93
N ARG A 133 -16.76 -22.42 2.84
CA ARG A 133 -17.61 -22.19 3.99
C ARG A 133 -18.11 -23.50 4.58
N THR A 134 -18.22 -23.51 5.89
CA THR A 134 -18.66 -24.69 6.64
C THR A 134 -20.18 -24.91 6.59
N GLY A 135 -20.94 -23.87 6.19
CA GLY A 135 -22.39 -23.85 6.23
C GLY A 135 -22.98 -23.60 7.64
N GLN A 136 -22.10 -23.30 8.62
CA GLN A 136 -22.51 -22.95 9.99
C GLN A 136 -22.60 -21.44 10.18
N GLU A 137 -22.03 -20.67 9.27
CA GLU A 137 -22.05 -19.21 9.29
C GLU A 137 -23.50 -18.70 9.10
N LYS A 138 -23.91 -17.78 9.95
CA LYS A 138 -25.22 -17.17 9.89
C LYS A 138 -25.18 -15.86 9.11
N ALA A 139 -26.33 -15.46 8.60
CA ALA A 139 -26.50 -14.11 8.09
C ALA A 139 -26.04 -13.09 9.15
N PHE A 140 -25.31 -12.06 8.71
CA PHE A 140 -24.72 -11.00 9.54
C PHE A 140 -23.49 -11.37 10.36
N ASP A 141 -23.04 -12.62 10.37
CA ASP A 141 -21.73 -12.96 10.95
C ASP A 141 -20.61 -12.25 10.19
N MET A 142 -19.58 -11.82 10.93
CA MET A 142 -18.35 -11.31 10.33
C MET A 142 -17.49 -12.50 9.89
N VAL A 143 -17.24 -12.58 8.60
CA VAL A 143 -16.53 -13.72 8.01
C VAL A 143 -15.35 -13.26 7.15
N PRO A 144 -14.29 -14.06 7.10
CA PRO A 144 -13.14 -13.75 6.26
C PRO A 144 -13.46 -13.99 4.77
N CYS A 145 -12.78 -13.22 3.92
CA CYS A 145 -12.65 -13.53 2.49
C CYS A 145 -11.26 -14.14 2.25
N TYR A 146 -11.20 -15.43 2.01
CA TYR A 146 -9.93 -16.18 1.93
C TYR A 146 -9.03 -15.71 0.79
N GLU A 147 -9.61 -15.32 -0.36
CA GLU A 147 -8.87 -14.74 -1.48
C GLU A 147 -8.19 -13.43 -1.07
N ARG A 148 -8.94 -12.54 -0.40
CA ARG A 148 -8.42 -11.24 0.05
C ARG A 148 -7.37 -11.39 1.14
N ILE A 149 -7.55 -12.33 2.06
CA ILE A 149 -6.54 -12.65 3.08
C ILE A 149 -5.26 -13.18 2.42
N LYS A 150 -5.38 -14.06 1.42
CA LYS A 150 -4.23 -14.53 0.65
C LYS A 150 -3.51 -13.37 -0.03
N SER A 151 -4.25 -12.50 -0.72
CA SER A 151 -3.71 -11.31 -1.38
C SER A 151 -2.99 -10.37 -0.37
N LEU A 152 -3.61 -10.11 0.79
CA LEU A 152 -3.00 -9.32 1.87
C LEU A 152 -1.70 -9.96 2.37
N SER A 153 -1.71 -11.27 2.61
CA SER A 153 -0.53 -12.02 3.08
C SER A 153 0.62 -11.98 2.06
N GLU A 154 0.32 -12.17 0.78
CA GLU A 154 1.31 -12.10 -0.29
C GLU A 154 1.88 -10.68 -0.45
N LYS A 155 1.03 -9.65 -0.41
CA LYS A 155 1.43 -8.25 -0.46
C LYS A 155 2.35 -7.91 0.71
N THR A 156 1.96 -8.28 1.93
CA THR A 156 2.76 -8.09 3.15
C THR A 156 4.13 -8.76 3.02
N SER A 157 4.17 -10.00 2.56
CA SER A 157 5.41 -10.73 2.34
C SER A 157 6.35 -10.02 1.35
N ARG A 158 5.79 -9.46 0.27
CA ARG A 158 6.57 -8.69 -0.72
C ARG A 158 7.13 -7.40 -0.13
N LEU A 159 6.35 -6.67 0.66
CA LEU A 159 6.80 -5.44 1.33
C LEU A 159 7.92 -5.72 2.33
N VAL A 160 7.79 -6.78 3.14
CA VAL A 160 8.85 -7.21 4.07
C VAL A 160 10.13 -7.57 3.32
N LYS A 161 10.02 -8.35 2.23
CA LYS A 161 11.18 -8.69 1.40
C LYS A 161 11.81 -7.44 0.78
N LEU A 162 11.00 -6.50 0.31
CA LEU A 162 11.49 -5.25 -0.26
C LEU A 162 12.24 -4.40 0.78
N LYS A 163 11.72 -4.30 2.01
CA LYS A 163 12.38 -3.56 3.10
C LYS A 163 13.75 -4.16 3.44
N ARG A 164 13.85 -5.49 3.50
CA ARG A 164 15.09 -6.22 3.85
C ARG A 164 16.12 -6.27 2.71
N LYS A 165 15.73 -5.88 1.49
CA LYS A 165 16.55 -5.95 0.32
C LYS A 165 17.52 -4.77 0.26
N GLU A 166 18.78 -5.03 -0.10
CA GLU A 166 19.76 -3.97 -0.34
C GLU A 166 19.32 -3.08 -1.51
N ASN A 167 19.63 -1.79 -1.44
CA ASN A 167 19.22 -0.82 -2.46
C ASN A 167 19.72 -1.18 -3.86
N SER A 168 20.92 -1.71 -3.97
CA SER A 168 21.51 -2.17 -5.24
C SER A 168 20.74 -3.30 -5.93
N GLU A 169 19.95 -4.04 -5.16
CA GLU A 169 19.16 -5.16 -5.68
C GLU A 169 17.69 -4.79 -5.95
N LYS A 170 17.26 -3.59 -5.55
CA LYS A 170 15.90 -3.11 -5.76
C LYS A 170 15.69 -2.70 -7.21
N LYS A 171 14.58 -3.12 -7.81
CA LYS A 171 14.15 -2.70 -9.14
C LYS A 171 13.06 -1.67 -9.01
N ILE A 172 13.24 -0.50 -9.60
CA ILE A 172 12.33 0.63 -9.50
C ILE A 172 11.79 0.97 -10.88
N GLY A 173 10.47 1.11 -10.98
CA GLY A 173 9.79 1.63 -12.15
C GLY A 173 9.32 3.06 -11.89
N ILE A 174 9.66 3.98 -12.78
CA ILE A 174 9.19 5.37 -12.74
C ILE A 174 8.28 5.59 -13.93
N ILE A 175 7.04 6.03 -13.67
CA ILE A 175 6.06 6.31 -14.71
C ILE A 175 5.96 7.83 -14.86
N LEU A 176 6.28 8.33 -16.04
CA LEU A 176 6.09 9.73 -16.41
C LEU A 176 4.81 9.89 -17.22
N TYR A 177 3.92 10.73 -16.75
CA TYR A 177 2.72 11.09 -17.48
C TYR A 177 2.99 12.28 -18.42
N GLY A 178 2.43 12.23 -19.61
CA GLY A 178 2.39 13.34 -20.55
C GLY A 178 0.94 13.71 -20.87
N PHE A 179 0.55 14.96 -20.69
CA PHE A 179 -0.78 15.44 -21.10
C PHE A 179 -0.65 16.81 -21.79
N PRO A 180 -1.24 16.98 -22.98
CA PRO A 180 -1.86 15.97 -23.85
C PRO A 180 -0.85 14.91 -24.34
N PRO A 181 -1.34 13.72 -24.77
CA PRO A 181 -0.48 12.58 -25.13
C PRO A 181 0.24 12.80 -26.45
N ASN A 182 1.32 13.56 -26.44
CA ASN A 182 2.21 13.75 -27.58
C ASN A 182 3.67 13.87 -27.08
N ALA A 183 4.62 13.66 -27.97
CA ALA A 183 6.04 13.68 -27.63
C ALA A 183 6.52 15.02 -27.06
N GLY A 184 5.91 16.15 -27.46
CA GLY A 184 6.24 17.47 -26.95
C GLY A 184 5.73 17.73 -25.53
N SER A 185 4.77 16.93 -25.05
CA SER A 185 4.15 17.08 -23.73
C SER A 185 4.68 16.09 -22.69
N ILE A 186 5.63 15.22 -23.06
CA ILE A 186 6.25 14.28 -22.11
C ILE A 186 6.94 15.08 -21.01
N GLY A 187 6.59 14.76 -19.77
CA GLY A 187 7.16 15.43 -18.61
C GLY A 187 6.64 16.85 -18.38
N THR A 188 5.48 17.22 -18.89
CA THR A 188 4.82 18.47 -18.56
C THR A 188 3.97 18.30 -17.29
N ALA A 189 4.21 19.14 -16.30
CA ALA A 189 3.36 19.30 -15.15
C ALA A 189 3.35 20.77 -14.76
N ALA A 190 2.21 21.30 -14.37
CA ALA A 190 2.11 22.70 -13.98
C ALA A 190 3.09 23.03 -12.86
N TYR A 191 3.91 24.05 -13.08
CA TYR A 191 4.90 24.55 -12.11
C TYR A 191 6.01 23.58 -11.69
N LEU A 192 6.17 22.44 -12.35
CA LEU A 192 7.21 21.46 -12.05
C LEU A 192 8.16 21.29 -13.23
N SER A 193 9.46 21.43 -12.98
CA SER A 193 10.51 21.01 -13.93
C SER A 193 10.71 19.49 -13.82
N VAL A 194 9.93 18.72 -14.58
CA VAL A 194 9.84 17.27 -14.44
C VAL A 194 11.18 16.57 -14.70
N PHE A 195 11.90 16.94 -15.77
CA PHE A 195 13.20 16.31 -16.07
C PHE A 195 14.27 16.67 -15.04
N GLU A 196 14.26 17.88 -14.53
CA GLU A 196 15.18 18.30 -13.48
C GLU A 196 14.88 17.58 -12.15
N SER A 197 13.61 17.47 -11.80
CA SER A 197 13.15 16.70 -10.65
C SER A 197 13.53 15.23 -10.77
N LEU A 198 13.29 14.62 -11.94
CA LEU A 198 13.68 13.23 -12.22
C LEU A 198 15.18 13.04 -12.11
N TYR A 199 15.98 13.95 -12.68
CA TYR A 199 17.43 13.89 -12.56
C TYR A 199 17.92 13.93 -11.11
N ASN A 200 17.33 14.81 -10.30
CA ASN A 200 17.65 14.92 -8.88
C ASN A 200 17.25 13.65 -8.11
N VAL A 201 16.10 13.05 -8.44
CA VAL A 201 15.67 11.76 -7.86
C VAL A 201 16.68 10.65 -8.21
N LEU A 202 17.05 10.51 -9.48
CA LEU A 202 18.02 9.50 -9.92
C LEU A 202 19.39 9.70 -9.26
N LYS A 203 19.82 10.97 -9.10
CA LYS A 203 21.06 11.31 -8.39
C LYS A 203 21.01 10.90 -6.92
N SER A 204 19.90 11.18 -6.22
CA SER A 204 19.70 10.78 -4.84
C SER A 204 19.67 9.26 -4.69
N MET A 205 18.96 8.57 -5.58
CA MET A 205 18.92 7.10 -5.60
C MET A 205 20.33 6.51 -5.77
N LYS A 206 21.12 7.04 -6.68
CA LYS A 206 22.52 6.60 -6.88
C LYS A 206 23.34 6.78 -5.60
N ASN A 207 23.19 7.92 -4.92
CA ASN A 207 23.89 8.19 -3.66
C ASN A 207 23.48 7.23 -2.54
N GLU A 208 22.21 6.79 -2.55
CA GLU A 208 21.67 5.79 -1.62
C GLU A 208 21.97 4.34 -2.03
N GLY A 209 22.80 4.13 -3.03
CA GLY A 209 23.29 2.80 -3.42
C GLY A 209 22.35 2.02 -4.34
N TYR A 210 21.36 2.64 -4.94
CA TYR A 210 20.57 1.99 -5.99
C TYR A 210 21.39 1.81 -7.27
N GLY A 211 21.15 0.72 -8.00
CA GLY A 211 21.77 0.44 -9.30
C GLY A 211 21.24 1.35 -10.40
N VAL A 212 21.61 2.62 -10.38
CA VAL A 212 21.16 3.64 -11.33
C VAL A 212 22.32 4.13 -12.17
N GLU A 213 22.18 4.06 -13.49
CA GLU A 213 23.04 4.76 -14.44
C GLU A 213 22.55 6.21 -14.55
N LEU A 214 23.31 7.14 -13.97
CA LEU A 214 22.96 8.55 -13.99
C LEU A 214 23.49 9.19 -15.28
N PRO A 215 22.60 9.80 -16.12
CA PRO A 215 23.02 10.60 -17.26
C PRO A 215 23.91 11.78 -16.83
N LYS A 216 24.74 12.29 -17.73
CA LYS A 216 25.66 13.39 -17.41
C LYS A 216 24.97 14.71 -17.13
N SER A 217 23.77 14.89 -17.69
CA SER A 217 22.98 16.11 -17.54
C SER A 217 21.47 15.83 -17.66
N THR A 218 20.66 16.80 -17.24
CA THR A 218 19.22 16.81 -17.45
C THR A 218 18.84 16.74 -18.93
N ASN A 219 19.63 17.37 -19.81
CA ASN A 219 19.40 17.30 -21.25
C ASN A 219 19.64 15.89 -21.81
N GLU A 220 20.70 15.23 -21.41
CA GLU A 220 20.97 13.84 -21.80
C GLU A 220 19.85 12.92 -21.28
N LEU A 221 19.40 13.10 -20.04
CA LEU A 221 18.24 12.37 -19.50
C LEU A 221 17.00 12.59 -20.37
N ARG A 222 16.74 13.83 -20.77
CA ARG A 222 15.61 14.15 -21.64
C ARG A 222 15.70 13.46 -22.99
N GLU A 223 16.89 13.45 -23.60
CA GLU A 223 17.11 12.77 -24.88
C GLU A 223 16.89 11.26 -24.77
N VAL A 224 17.39 10.64 -23.71
CA VAL A 224 17.18 9.21 -23.44
C VAL A 224 15.69 8.90 -23.24
N VAL A 225 14.97 9.72 -22.46
CA VAL A 225 13.53 9.52 -22.23
C VAL A 225 12.72 9.73 -23.49
N LEU A 226 13.00 10.78 -24.28
CA LEU A 226 12.28 11.08 -25.51
C LEU A 226 12.66 10.13 -26.67
N GLY A 227 13.91 9.69 -26.72
CA GLY A 227 14.37 8.70 -27.70
C GLY A 227 13.73 7.33 -27.48
N GLY A 228 13.38 7.03 -26.25
CA GLY A 228 12.70 5.79 -25.88
C GLY A 228 13.41 4.54 -26.39
N ASN A 229 12.63 3.50 -26.56
CA ASN A 229 13.07 2.26 -27.21
C ASN A 229 12.41 2.08 -28.60
N SER A 230 12.15 3.19 -29.30
CA SER A 230 11.59 3.23 -30.64
C SER A 230 12.39 2.38 -31.65
N ASN A 231 13.69 2.29 -31.49
CA ASN A 231 14.55 1.44 -32.30
C ASN A 231 14.25 -0.06 -32.14
N LYS A 232 13.70 -0.47 -31.01
CA LYS A 232 13.36 -1.87 -30.69
C LYS A 232 11.91 -2.22 -30.98
N TYR A 233 10.99 -1.29 -30.76
CA TYR A 233 9.55 -1.56 -30.77
C TYR A 233 8.76 -0.66 -31.75
N GLY A 234 9.41 0.18 -32.54
CA GLY A 234 8.79 1.10 -33.50
C GLY A 234 8.52 2.49 -32.95
N GLN A 235 8.16 3.42 -33.85
CA GLN A 235 8.05 4.84 -33.54
C GLN A 235 6.96 5.21 -32.51
N GLU A 236 6.00 4.34 -32.29
CA GLU A 236 4.93 4.56 -31.31
C GLU A 236 5.25 4.01 -29.91
N ALA A 237 6.35 3.30 -29.75
CA ALA A 237 6.75 2.72 -28.49
C ALA A 237 7.54 3.74 -27.63
N ASN A 238 6.82 4.51 -26.84
CA ASN A 238 7.40 5.47 -25.89
C ASN A 238 7.65 4.86 -24.50
N VAL A 239 7.94 3.56 -24.44
CA VAL A 239 8.22 2.86 -23.17
C VAL A 239 9.72 2.64 -23.03
N ILE A 240 10.33 3.20 -22.00
CA ILE A 240 11.70 2.92 -21.60
C ILE A 240 11.66 1.83 -20.54
N ALA A 241 12.19 0.66 -20.88
CA ALA A 241 12.58 -0.31 -19.86
C ALA A 241 14.05 -0.05 -19.53
N VAL A 242 14.34 0.52 -18.37
CA VAL A 242 15.67 0.57 -17.82
C VAL A 242 15.89 -0.77 -17.11
N SER A 243 16.80 -1.56 -17.64
CA SER A 243 17.21 -2.86 -17.07
C SER A 243 18.17 -2.64 -15.90
#